data_91cf915e6a2571a825671e52c8b56f9c
#
_entry.id   91cf915e6a2571a825671e52c8b56f9c
#
_cell.length_a   1.000
_cell.length_b   1.000
_cell.length_c   1.000
_cell.angle_alpha   90.00
_cell.angle_beta   90.00
_cell.angle_gamma   90.00
#
_symmetry.space_group_name_H-M   'P 1'
#
loop_
_entity.id
_entity.type
_entity.pdbx_description
1 polymer ?
#
loop_
_entity_poly.entity_id
_entity_poly.type
_entity_poly.pdbx_seq_one_letter_code
_entity_poly.pdbx_strand_id
1 'polypeptide(L)'
;MPHTDPFVLAERHIQRVLARLPAPLSRFLGHRNQKLAPSPTYVVYLWGFIGAFGGLGTLFAVFGHSHYFTSRNVPAIVASYGASAILCYGAIDVPLAQPRALIFGHFFSALIGIIVAVIFGFDLDNDDAPRLQWVAASLATAIALIVMHATKTTHPPAGATALLPCVDPAIWALKWYFLPVVLLSSTLVLVSALFVNNIQRQYPKFWIAPIPPPPEPQSKQHRHRTPPPETSEHSQPPRPRSPELRDLQSV
;
A
#
# COMPACT_ATOMS: atom_id res chain seq x y z
N MET A 1 -23.02 3.71 13.41
CA MET A 1 -22.23 4.04 14.61
C MET A 1 -20.73 3.95 14.25
N PRO A 2 -20.08 5.03 13.80
CA PRO A 2 -18.66 4.98 13.34
C PRO A 2 -17.63 5.20 14.45
N HIS A 3 -18.04 5.34 15.71
CA HIS A 3 -17.13 5.73 16.79
C HIS A 3 -16.49 4.58 17.58
N THR A 4 -16.78 3.32 17.23
CA THR A 4 -16.37 2.13 17.99
C THR A 4 -15.42 1.20 17.26
N ASP A 5 -14.91 1.57 16.05
CA ASP A 5 -13.90 0.74 15.38
C ASP A 5 -12.63 0.73 16.25
N PRO A 6 -12.20 -0.45 16.77
CA PRO A 6 -11.05 -0.57 17.66
C PRO A 6 -9.76 -0.05 17.02
N PHE A 7 -9.63 -0.11 15.70
CA PHE A 7 -8.48 0.41 14.98
C PHE A 7 -8.42 1.94 15.00
N VAL A 8 -9.56 2.60 14.90
CA VAL A 8 -9.64 4.07 14.99
C VAL A 8 -9.35 4.54 16.42
N LEU A 9 -9.80 3.78 17.43
CA LEU A 9 -9.48 4.09 18.84
C LEU A 9 -7.98 3.94 19.10
N ALA A 10 -7.36 2.87 18.59
CA ALA A 10 -5.91 2.66 18.69
C ALA A 10 -5.13 3.79 18.00
N GLU A 11 -5.55 4.21 16.78
CA GLU A 11 -4.93 5.33 16.08
C GLU A 11 -5.02 6.63 16.89
N ARG A 12 -6.20 6.95 17.46
CA ARG A 12 -6.36 8.13 18.32
C ARG A 12 -5.46 8.07 19.55
N HIS A 13 -5.24 6.88 20.12
CA HIS A 13 -4.32 6.71 21.22
C HIS A 13 -2.88 6.99 20.80
N ILE A 14 -2.43 6.41 19.68
CA ILE A 14 -1.11 6.65 19.10
C ILE A 14 -0.89 8.14 18.86
N GLN A 15 -1.83 8.81 18.20
CA GLN A 15 -1.71 10.25 17.93
C GLN A 15 -1.59 11.10 19.22
N ARG A 16 -2.30 10.73 20.30
CA ARG A 16 -2.15 11.38 21.61
C ARG A 16 -0.77 11.14 22.23
N VAL A 17 -0.21 9.94 22.08
CA VAL A 17 1.14 9.63 22.57
C VAL A 17 2.17 10.42 21.77
N LEU A 18 2.06 10.43 20.44
CA LEU A 18 2.96 11.16 19.55
C LEU A 18 2.95 12.67 19.84
N ALA A 19 1.80 13.23 20.16
CA ALA A 19 1.66 14.65 20.50
C ALA A 19 2.39 15.06 21.80
N ARG A 20 2.71 14.08 22.68
CA ARG A 20 3.44 14.31 23.94
C ARG A 20 4.96 14.19 23.80
N LEU A 21 5.43 13.67 22.67
CA LEU A 21 6.87 13.49 22.41
C LEU A 21 7.52 14.83 22.09
N PRO A 22 8.85 14.95 22.32
CA PRO A 22 9.62 16.10 21.85
C PRO A 22 9.43 16.32 20.35
N ALA A 23 9.35 17.58 19.92
CA ALA A 23 9.02 17.96 18.53
C ALA A 23 9.87 17.24 17.44
N PRO A 24 11.21 17.05 17.58
CA PRO A 24 11.97 16.31 16.58
C PRO A 24 11.53 14.85 16.44
N LEU A 25 11.28 14.17 17.55
CA LEU A 25 10.87 12.77 17.57
C LEU A 25 9.44 12.60 17.05
N SER A 26 8.52 13.45 17.50
CA SER A 26 7.14 13.52 17.04
C SER A 26 7.08 13.74 15.52
N ARG A 27 7.90 14.68 15.01
CA ARG A 27 8.02 14.96 13.59
C ARG A 27 8.54 13.75 12.80
N PHE A 28 9.58 13.09 13.30
CA PHE A 28 10.13 11.88 12.68
C PHE A 28 9.10 10.75 12.58
N LEU A 29 8.22 10.62 13.57
CA LEU A 29 7.14 9.63 13.61
C LEU A 29 5.87 10.08 12.86
N GLY A 30 5.95 11.15 12.06
CA GLY A 30 4.88 11.61 11.18
C GLY A 30 3.81 12.47 11.84
N HIS A 31 3.94 12.81 13.13
CA HIS A 31 3.00 13.71 13.77
C HIS A 31 3.33 15.18 13.46
N ARG A 32 2.32 15.96 13.11
CA ARG A 32 2.44 17.40 12.83
C ARG A 32 1.28 18.15 13.45
N ASN A 33 1.57 19.25 14.11
CA ASN A 33 0.55 20.13 14.70
C ASN A 33 -0.24 20.91 13.63
N GLN A 34 0.35 21.11 12.45
CA GLN A 34 -0.27 21.79 11.33
C GLN A 34 -0.26 20.91 10.09
N LYS A 35 -1.34 20.95 9.32
CA LYS A 35 -1.37 20.28 8.00
C LYS A 35 -0.38 20.97 7.08
N LEU A 36 0.51 20.20 6.48
CA LEU A 36 1.39 20.68 5.43
C LEU A 36 0.58 20.99 4.16
N ALA A 37 0.94 22.08 3.48
CA ALA A 37 0.47 22.30 2.12
C ALA A 37 0.95 21.15 1.21
N PRO A 38 0.22 20.85 0.11
CA PRO A 38 0.68 19.88 -0.88
C PRO A 38 2.10 20.21 -1.36
N SER A 39 2.95 19.19 -1.37
CA SER A 39 4.34 19.38 -1.81
C SER A 39 4.39 19.64 -3.33
N PRO A 40 5.22 20.58 -3.81
CA PRO A 40 5.47 20.74 -5.23
C PRO A 40 5.97 19.43 -5.87
N THR A 41 5.63 19.21 -7.14
CA THR A 41 5.93 17.98 -7.87
C THR A 41 7.42 17.61 -7.86
N TYR A 42 8.30 18.60 -8.02
CA TYR A 42 9.75 18.37 -7.99
C TYR A 42 10.27 17.88 -6.63
N VAL A 43 9.64 18.31 -5.53
CA VAL A 43 9.95 17.83 -4.17
C VAL A 43 9.55 16.36 -4.02
N VAL A 44 8.39 15.98 -4.60
CA VAL A 44 7.94 14.58 -4.60
C VAL A 44 8.93 13.70 -5.36
N TYR A 45 9.38 14.14 -6.54
CA TYR A 45 10.35 13.39 -7.36
C TYR A 45 11.70 13.28 -6.69
N LEU A 46 12.23 14.37 -6.13
CA LEU A 46 13.53 14.39 -5.45
C LEU A 46 13.56 13.43 -4.26
N TRP A 47 12.58 13.56 -3.34
CA TRP A 47 12.52 12.71 -2.16
C TRP A 47 12.08 11.27 -2.48
N GLY A 48 11.31 11.07 -3.54
CA GLY A 48 10.99 9.75 -4.08
C GLY A 48 12.24 9.04 -4.56
N PHE A 49 13.10 9.71 -5.34
CA PHE A 49 14.37 9.18 -5.81
C PHE A 49 15.35 8.89 -4.66
N ILE A 50 15.59 9.88 -3.78
CA ILE A 50 16.50 9.73 -2.63
C ILE A 50 16.03 8.59 -1.72
N GLY A 51 14.71 8.54 -1.46
CA GLY A 51 14.12 7.51 -0.60
C GLY A 51 14.22 6.11 -1.19
N ALA A 52 13.86 5.94 -2.46
CA ALA A 52 13.94 4.65 -3.12
C ALA A 52 15.39 4.16 -3.22
N PHE A 53 16.30 5.02 -3.66
CA PHE A 53 17.73 4.69 -3.75
C PHE A 53 18.34 4.37 -2.38
N GLY A 54 18.15 5.24 -1.39
CA GLY A 54 18.69 5.06 -0.04
C GLY A 54 18.04 3.92 0.73
N GLY A 55 16.70 3.77 0.61
CA GLY A 55 15.96 2.70 1.28
C GLY A 55 16.32 1.31 0.75
N LEU A 56 16.34 1.14 -0.57
CA LEU A 56 16.80 -0.13 -1.17
C LEU A 56 18.31 -0.35 -0.93
N GLY A 57 19.13 0.70 -1.03
CA GLY A 57 20.53 0.64 -0.69
C GLY A 57 20.78 0.17 0.75
N THR A 58 19.93 0.56 1.69
CA THR A 58 20.01 0.08 3.09
C THR A 58 19.75 -1.44 3.18
N LEU A 59 18.75 -1.97 2.42
CA LEU A 59 18.52 -3.42 2.37
C LEU A 59 19.74 -4.15 1.81
N PHE A 60 20.28 -3.70 0.67
CA PHE A 60 21.48 -4.28 0.07
C PHE A 60 22.69 -4.21 1.00
N ALA A 61 22.86 -3.10 1.73
CA ALA A 61 23.96 -2.95 2.69
C ALA A 61 23.82 -3.94 3.87
N VAL A 62 22.64 -4.08 4.43
CA VAL A 62 22.40 -4.96 5.59
C VAL A 62 22.48 -6.43 5.19
N PHE A 63 21.77 -6.85 4.15
CA PHE A 63 21.70 -8.27 3.78
C PHE A 63 22.88 -8.72 2.92
N GLY A 64 23.42 -7.86 2.05
CA GLY A 64 24.49 -8.19 1.13
C GLY A 64 25.90 -8.11 1.73
N HIS A 65 26.12 -7.31 2.78
CA HIS A 65 27.44 -7.10 3.35
C HIS A 65 27.60 -7.65 4.78
N SER A 66 26.50 -7.95 5.49
CA SER A 66 26.62 -8.55 6.80
C SER A 66 26.94 -10.04 6.69
N HIS A 67 28.06 -10.46 7.27
CA HIS A 67 28.49 -11.86 7.33
C HIS A 67 27.41 -12.77 7.91
N TYR A 68 26.59 -12.25 8.84
CA TYR A 68 25.49 -13.01 9.45
C TYR A 68 24.44 -13.46 8.42
N PHE A 69 24.11 -12.62 7.44
CA PHE A 69 23.13 -12.94 6.40
C PHE A 69 23.76 -13.66 5.21
N THR A 70 24.94 -13.22 4.77
CA THR A 70 25.63 -13.84 3.62
C THR A 70 26.03 -15.27 3.90
N SER A 71 26.46 -15.61 5.14
CA SER A 71 26.77 -16.98 5.53
C SER A 71 25.54 -17.91 5.58
N ARG A 72 24.35 -17.37 5.57
CA ARG A 72 23.05 -18.10 5.52
C ARG A 72 22.40 -18.07 4.15
N ASN A 73 23.12 -17.60 3.14
CA ASN A 73 22.61 -17.46 1.78
C ASN A 73 21.31 -16.62 1.69
N VAL A 74 21.13 -15.63 2.59
CA VAL A 74 20.01 -14.71 2.51
C VAL A 74 20.20 -13.81 1.30
N PRO A 75 19.22 -13.70 0.39
CA PRO A 75 19.32 -12.78 -0.73
C PRO A 75 19.53 -11.34 -0.25
N ALA A 76 20.39 -10.59 -0.96
CA ALA A 76 20.67 -9.20 -0.63
C ALA A 76 19.43 -8.31 -0.67
N ILE A 77 18.41 -8.72 -1.43
CA ILE A 77 17.10 -8.09 -1.46
C ILE A 77 16.03 -9.13 -1.84
N VAL A 78 14.85 -9.01 -1.26
CA VAL A 78 13.64 -9.68 -1.72
C VAL A 78 12.96 -8.77 -2.73
N ALA A 79 12.78 -9.24 -3.98
CA ALA A 79 12.39 -8.42 -5.13
C ALA A 79 11.10 -7.59 -4.93
N SER A 80 10.16 -8.10 -4.11
CA SER A 80 8.91 -7.39 -3.77
C SER A 80 9.12 -6.02 -3.11
N TYR A 81 10.27 -5.80 -2.45
CA TYR A 81 10.57 -4.49 -1.83
C TYR A 81 10.88 -3.39 -2.84
N GLY A 82 11.23 -3.73 -4.08
CA GLY A 82 11.31 -2.75 -5.16
C GLY A 82 9.96 -2.05 -5.40
N ALA A 83 8.87 -2.81 -5.44
CA ALA A 83 7.52 -2.26 -5.56
C ALA A 83 7.07 -1.54 -4.27
N SER A 84 7.46 -2.05 -3.08
CA SER A 84 7.20 -1.37 -1.80
C SER A 84 7.89 -0.01 -1.73
N ALA A 85 9.07 0.13 -2.30
CA ALA A 85 9.78 1.41 -2.37
C ALA A 85 8.99 2.46 -3.18
N ILE A 86 8.37 2.06 -4.30
CA ILE A 86 7.52 2.96 -5.10
C ILE A 86 6.36 3.50 -4.25
N LEU A 87 5.71 2.67 -3.44
CA LEU A 87 4.64 3.10 -2.56
C LEU A 87 5.15 3.96 -1.41
N CYS A 88 6.17 3.50 -0.68
CA CYS A 88 6.64 4.14 0.55
C CYS A 88 7.41 5.43 0.33
N TYR A 89 7.93 5.68 -0.88
CA TYR A 89 8.66 6.91 -1.20
C TYR A 89 7.98 7.76 -2.29
N GLY A 90 7.24 7.13 -3.22
CA GLY A 90 6.55 7.82 -4.31
C GLY A 90 5.09 8.15 -3.99
N ALA A 91 4.32 7.19 -3.50
CA ALA A 91 2.88 7.31 -3.26
C ALA A 91 2.54 7.28 -1.76
N ILE A 92 3.21 8.11 -0.96
CA ILE A 92 3.16 8.07 0.52
C ILE A 92 1.79 8.37 1.14
N ASP A 93 0.88 8.96 0.36
CA ASP A 93 -0.44 9.39 0.84
C ASP A 93 -1.48 8.27 0.79
N VAL A 94 -1.21 7.19 0.02
CA VAL A 94 -2.18 6.10 -0.14
C VAL A 94 -2.22 5.18 1.08
N PRO A 95 -3.39 4.62 1.43
CA PRO A 95 -3.51 3.68 2.55
C PRO A 95 -2.61 2.45 2.42
N LEU A 96 -2.33 2.02 1.19
CA LEU A 96 -1.51 0.85 0.87
C LEU A 96 -0.02 1.01 1.22
N ALA A 97 0.46 2.26 1.38
CA ALA A 97 1.83 2.59 1.73
C ALA A 97 2.05 2.74 3.25
N GLN A 98 1.00 2.66 4.07
CA GLN A 98 1.10 2.95 5.50
C GLN A 98 1.76 1.81 6.29
N PRO A 99 2.32 2.07 7.50
CA PRO A 99 3.12 1.10 8.26
C PRO A 99 2.43 -0.24 8.49
N ARG A 100 1.14 -0.22 8.85
CA ARG A 100 0.35 -1.44 9.05
C ARG A 100 0.30 -2.30 7.79
N ALA A 101 0.03 -1.69 6.63
CA ALA A 101 -0.04 -2.39 5.35
C ALA A 101 1.33 -2.97 4.97
N LEU A 102 2.39 -2.17 5.08
CA LEU A 102 3.75 -2.59 4.77
C LEU A 102 4.21 -3.78 5.63
N ILE A 103 4.15 -3.65 6.95
CA ILE A 103 4.69 -4.68 7.87
C ILE A 103 3.84 -5.96 7.83
N PHE A 104 2.54 -5.83 8.09
CA PHE A 104 1.67 -7.01 8.21
C PHE A 104 1.28 -7.59 6.85
N GLY A 105 1.20 -6.78 5.79
CA GLY A 105 1.01 -7.28 4.43
C GLY A 105 2.11 -8.24 4.03
N HIS A 106 3.37 -7.84 4.15
CA HIS A 106 4.51 -8.70 3.85
C HIS A 106 4.61 -9.90 4.79
N PHE A 107 4.37 -9.71 6.09
CA PHE A 107 4.44 -10.79 7.06
C PHE A 107 3.43 -11.90 6.78
N PHE A 108 2.14 -11.57 6.62
CA PHE A 108 1.11 -12.56 6.32
C PHE A 108 1.34 -13.23 4.97
N SER A 109 1.79 -12.48 3.98
CA SER A 109 2.11 -13.02 2.66
C SER A 109 3.28 -14.00 2.70
N ALA A 110 4.35 -13.69 3.41
CA ALA A 110 5.47 -14.61 3.59
C ALA A 110 5.05 -15.88 4.35
N LEU A 111 4.26 -15.73 5.41
CA LEU A 111 3.73 -16.85 6.19
C LEU A 111 2.89 -17.79 5.32
N ILE A 112 1.96 -17.24 4.54
CA ILE A 112 1.09 -18.01 3.64
C ILE A 112 1.94 -18.70 2.56
N GLY A 113 2.87 -17.97 1.94
CA GLY A 113 3.76 -18.52 0.92
C GLY A 113 4.56 -19.71 1.42
N ILE A 114 5.14 -19.64 2.64
CA ILE A 114 5.86 -20.74 3.26
C ILE A 114 4.92 -21.93 3.53
N ILE A 115 3.74 -21.68 4.12
CA ILE A 115 2.78 -22.74 4.42
C ILE A 115 2.36 -23.47 3.15
N VAL A 116 2.02 -22.74 2.09
CA VAL A 116 1.65 -23.34 0.80
C VAL A 116 2.81 -24.12 0.21
N ALA A 117 4.02 -23.56 0.22
CA ALA A 117 5.20 -24.26 -0.28
C ALA A 117 5.47 -25.57 0.47
N VAL A 118 5.30 -25.59 1.81
CA VAL A 118 5.41 -26.81 2.62
C VAL A 118 4.32 -27.82 2.27
N ILE A 119 3.06 -27.40 2.11
CA ILE A 119 1.94 -28.29 1.76
C ILE A 119 2.17 -28.95 0.39
N PHE A 120 2.73 -28.21 -0.58
CA PHE A 120 3.04 -28.74 -1.90
C PHE A 120 4.34 -29.56 -1.95
N GLY A 121 5.05 -29.71 -0.82
CA GLY A 121 6.24 -30.54 -0.74
C GLY A 121 7.39 -30.06 -1.59
N PHE A 122 7.58 -28.72 -1.75
CA PHE A 122 8.71 -28.16 -2.46
C PHE A 122 10.01 -28.47 -1.71
N ASP A 123 10.45 -29.73 -1.83
CA ASP A 123 11.81 -30.09 -1.46
C ASP A 123 12.72 -29.96 -2.69
N LEU A 124 13.94 -29.47 -2.52
CA LEU A 124 14.87 -29.23 -3.62
C LEU A 124 15.19 -30.51 -4.41
N ASP A 125 14.91 -31.68 -3.81
CA ASP A 125 15.15 -33.02 -4.40
C ASP A 125 13.89 -33.63 -5.04
N ASN A 126 12.78 -32.88 -5.15
CA ASN A 126 11.54 -33.41 -5.72
C ASN A 126 11.39 -32.97 -7.19
N ASP A 127 11.59 -33.91 -8.12
CA ASP A 127 11.47 -33.70 -9.56
C ASP A 127 10.06 -33.26 -10.02
N ASP A 128 9.02 -33.47 -9.22
CA ASP A 128 7.64 -33.07 -9.52
C ASP A 128 7.32 -31.63 -9.06
N ALA A 129 8.14 -31.03 -8.22
CA ALA A 129 7.93 -29.67 -7.72
C ALA A 129 7.75 -28.61 -8.85
N PRO A 130 8.52 -28.63 -9.96
CA PRO A 130 8.34 -27.67 -11.04
C PRO A 130 6.96 -27.71 -11.69
N ARG A 131 6.30 -28.87 -11.71
CA ARG A 131 4.98 -29.03 -12.36
C ARG A 131 3.85 -28.35 -11.61
N LEU A 132 3.96 -28.23 -10.29
CA LEU A 132 2.92 -27.66 -9.42
C LEU A 132 3.24 -26.23 -8.97
N GLN A 133 4.39 -25.69 -9.33
CA GLN A 133 4.81 -24.33 -8.95
C GLN A 133 3.76 -23.26 -9.25
N TRP A 134 3.21 -23.28 -10.47
CA TRP A 134 2.24 -22.29 -10.89
C TRP A 134 0.94 -22.36 -10.08
N VAL A 135 0.51 -23.58 -9.68
CA VAL A 135 -0.67 -23.76 -8.82
C VAL A 135 -0.39 -23.21 -7.42
N ALA A 136 0.73 -23.62 -6.83
CA ALA A 136 1.11 -23.21 -5.49
C ALA A 136 1.30 -21.69 -5.39
N ALA A 137 2.04 -21.09 -6.32
CA ALA A 137 2.28 -19.65 -6.35
C ALA A 137 0.97 -18.85 -6.52
N SER A 138 0.09 -19.31 -7.43
CA SER A 138 -1.21 -18.69 -7.64
C SER A 138 -2.10 -18.80 -6.40
N LEU A 139 -2.13 -19.98 -5.77
CA LEU A 139 -2.90 -20.24 -4.54
C LEU A 139 -2.39 -19.40 -3.37
N ALA A 140 -1.06 -19.35 -3.17
CA ALA A 140 -0.45 -18.54 -2.11
C ALA A 140 -0.82 -17.07 -2.27
N THR A 141 -0.74 -16.52 -3.48
CA THR A 141 -1.09 -15.12 -3.76
C THR A 141 -2.58 -14.86 -3.55
N ALA A 142 -3.46 -15.78 -4.00
CA ALA A 142 -4.90 -15.65 -3.83
C ALA A 142 -5.32 -15.67 -2.34
N ILE A 143 -4.75 -16.58 -1.54
CA ILE A 143 -5.01 -16.65 -0.10
C ILE A 143 -4.46 -15.38 0.58
N ALA A 144 -3.24 -14.94 0.23
CA ALA A 144 -2.65 -13.73 0.78
C ALA A 144 -3.51 -12.49 0.51
N LEU A 145 -4.08 -12.36 -0.69
CA LEU A 145 -5.01 -11.29 -1.04
C LEU A 145 -6.22 -11.26 -0.09
N ILE A 146 -6.87 -12.40 0.12
CA ILE A 146 -8.04 -12.51 1.00
C ILE A 146 -7.66 -12.16 2.45
N VAL A 147 -6.54 -12.68 2.94
CA VAL A 147 -6.06 -12.40 4.31
C VAL A 147 -5.72 -10.92 4.48
N MET A 148 -5.03 -10.31 3.52
CA MET A 148 -4.73 -8.88 3.55
C MET A 148 -6.00 -8.01 3.56
N HIS A 149 -7.03 -8.39 2.80
CA HIS A 149 -8.33 -7.68 2.82
C HIS A 149 -9.04 -7.86 4.17
N ALA A 150 -9.13 -9.07 4.68
CA ALA A 150 -9.77 -9.38 5.97
C ALA A 150 -9.11 -8.65 7.15
N THR A 151 -7.76 -8.57 7.11
CA THR A 151 -6.96 -7.90 8.15
C THR A 151 -6.78 -6.40 7.92
N LYS A 152 -7.29 -5.86 6.81
CA LYS A 152 -7.10 -4.45 6.39
C LYS A 152 -5.60 -4.07 6.29
N THR A 153 -4.77 -4.99 5.78
CA THR A 153 -3.33 -4.81 5.60
C THR A 153 -2.91 -4.88 4.14
N THR A 154 -3.82 -4.54 3.24
CA THR A 154 -3.60 -4.63 1.80
C THR A 154 -2.36 -3.83 1.38
N HIS A 155 -1.36 -4.56 0.87
CA HIS A 155 -0.10 -4.04 0.36
C HIS A 155 0.25 -4.81 -0.92
N PRO A 156 -0.04 -4.29 -2.11
CA PRO A 156 0.11 -5.04 -3.37
C PRO A 156 1.48 -5.69 -3.58
N PRO A 157 2.62 -5.05 -3.23
CA PRO A 157 3.92 -5.70 -3.31
C PRO A 157 4.04 -7.00 -2.51
N ALA A 158 3.29 -7.13 -1.43
CA ALA A 158 3.29 -8.32 -0.60
C ALA A 158 2.69 -9.55 -1.32
N GLY A 159 1.87 -9.35 -2.36
CA GLY A 159 1.44 -10.44 -3.24
C GLY A 159 2.62 -11.18 -3.86
N ALA A 160 3.64 -10.45 -4.32
CA ALA A 160 4.89 -11.07 -4.78
C ALA A 160 5.64 -11.80 -3.66
N THR A 161 5.61 -11.29 -2.43
CA THR A 161 6.22 -11.99 -1.28
C THR A 161 5.55 -13.33 -1.00
N ALA A 162 4.25 -13.47 -1.23
CA ALA A 162 3.52 -14.73 -1.03
C ALA A 162 3.92 -15.81 -2.04
N LEU A 163 4.19 -15.44 -3.30
CA LEU A 163 4.54 -16.43 -4.33
C LEU A 163 6.02 -16.87 -4.27
N LEU A 164 6.91 -16.03 -3.74
CA LEU A 164 8.36 -16.28 -3.77
C LEU A 164 8.79 -17.62 -3.17
N PRO A 165 8.28 -18.07 -2.01
CA PRO A 165 8.61 -19.39 -1.47
C PRO A 165 8.28 -20.55 -2.40
N CYS A 166 7.36 -20.38 -3.35
CA CYS A 166 6.97 -21.40 -4.32
C CYS A 166 7.78 -21.37 -5.60
N VAL A 167 8.39 -20.22 -5.97
CA VAL A 167 9.02 -20.05 -7.29
C VAL A 167 10.51 -19.76 -7.25
N ASP A 168 11.04 -19.35 -6.08
CA ASP A 168 12.45 -18.99 -5.91
C ASP A 168 13.14 -19.98 -4.97
N PRO A 169 14.04 -20.83 -5.50
CA PRO A 169 14.76 -21.80 -4.67
C PRO A 169 15.59 -21.18 -3.53
N ALA A 170 16.13 -19.97 -3.74
CA ALA A 170 16.90 -19.27 -2.72
C ALA A 170 16.00 -18.83 -1.55
N ILE A 171 14.78 -18.41 -1.84
CA ILE A 171 13.78 -18.07 -0.82
C ILE A 171 13.26 -19.33 -0.13
N TRP A 172 12.97 -20.40 -0.88
CA TRP A 172 12.55 -21.67 -0.31
C TRP A 172 13.61 -22.27 0.64
N ALA A 173 14.89 -22.18 0.29
CA ALA A 173 15.97 -22.66 1.13
C ALA A 173 16.01 -22.00 2.54
N LEU A 174 15.49 -20.78 2.66
CA LEU A 174 15.37 -20.09 3.96
C LEU A 174 14.29 -20.71 4.85
N LYS A 175 13.29 -21.38 4.27
CA LYS A 175 12.16 -21.97 5.03
C LYS A 175 11.55 -20.93 5.98
N TRP A 176 11.34 -21.28 7.24
CA TRP A 176 10.79 -20.37 8.25
C TRP A 176 11.65 -19.14 8.55
N TYR A 177 12.95 -19.19 8.22
CA TYR A 177 13.86 -18.07 8.39
C TYR A 177 13.52 -16.90 7.43
N PHE A 178 12.73 -17.14 6.40
CA PHE A 178 12.22 -16.08 5.53
C PHE A 178 11.34 -15.07 6.29
N LEU A 179 10.59 -15.48 7.33
CA LEU A 179 9.77 -14.57 8.14
C LEU A 179 10.56 -13.45 8.82
N PRO A 180 11.60 -13.74 9.63
CA PRO A 180 12.42 -12.67 10.21
C PRO A 180 13.14 -11.82 9.17
N VAL A 181 13.54 -12.39 8.02
CA VAL A 181 14.12 -11.63 6.91
C VAL A 181 13.11 -10.60 6.38
N VAL A 182 11.88 -11.01 6.14
CA VAL A 182 10.80 -10.14 5.66
C VAL A 182 10.44 -9.07 6.70
N LEU A 183 10.34 -9.43 7.98
CA LEU A 183 10.07 -8.46 9.04
C LEU A 183 11.19 -7.41 9.15
N LEU A 184 12.45 -7.83 9.10
CA LEU A 184 13.58 -6.91 9.13
C LEU A 184 13.59 -6.00 7.90
N SER A 185 13.36 -6.57 6.69
CA SER A 185 13.28 -5.80 5.45
C SER A 185 12.19 -4.73 5.51
N SER A 186 10.98 -5.12 5.94
CA SER A 186 9.85 -4.19 6.11
C SER A 186 10.16 -3.09 7.12
N THR A 187 10.83 -3.44 8.23
CA THR A 187 11.24 -2.48 9.26
C THR A 187 12.27 -1.51 8.73
N LEU A 188 13.28 -1.97 8.00
CA LEU A 188 14.30 -1.09 7.39
C LEU A 188 13.68 -0.13 6.37
N VAL A 189 12.77 -0.61 5.51
CA VAL A 189 12.03 0.24 4.58
C VAL A 189 11.19 1.27 5.35
N LEU A 190 10.48 0.85 6.40
CA LEU A 190 9.68 1.77 7.22
C LEU A 190 10.56 2.84 7.87
N VAL A 191 11.66 2.45 8.53
CA VAL A 191 12.55 3.40 9.22
C VAL A 191 13.15 4.41 8.23
N SER A 192 13.63 3.95 7.08
CA SER A 192 14.15 4.84 6.05
C SER A 192 13.05 5.75 5.45
N ALA A 193 11.83 5.24 5.28
CA ALA A 193 10.69 6.04 4.82
C ALA A 193 10.29 7.11 5.84
N LEU A 194 10.29 6.77 7.15
CA LEU A 194 10.08 7.74 8.22
C LEU A 194 11.13 8.84 8.19
N PHE A 195 12.39 8.47 7.98
CA PHE A 195 13.49 9.44 7.94
C PHE A 195 13.38 10.36 6.74
N VAL A 196 13.36 9.80 5.53
CA VAL A 196 13.40 10.58 4.28
C VAL A 196 12.14 11.43 4.08
N ASN A 197 10.96 10.83 4.29
CA ASN A 197 9.71 11.55 4.01
C ASN A 197 9.42 12.67 5.02
N ASN A 198 9.88 12.55 6.27
CA ASN A 198 9.58 13.57 7.27
C ASN A 198 10.51 14.79 7.25
N ILE A 199 11.46 14.86 6.30
CA ILE A 199 12.27 16.06 6.08
C ILE A 199 11.38 17.20 5.56
N GLN A 200 10.66 16.98 4.46
CA GLN A 200 9.80 18.00 3.83
C GLN A 200 8.34 17.56 3.61
N ARG A 201 8.04 16.27 3.73
CA ARG A 201 6.70 15.70 3.59
C ARG A 201 6.19 15.20 4.95
N GLN A 202 5.12 14.44 4.97
CA GLN A 202 4.58 13.82 6.19
C GLN A 202 4.26 12.36 5.92
N TYR A 203 4.91 11.46 6.67
CA TYR A 203 4.71 10.02 6.64
C TYR A 203 4.94 9.43 8.04
N PRO A 204 4.10 8.51 8.50
CA PRO A 204 2.88 8.03 7.87
C PRO A 204 1.72 9.04 7.97
N LYS A 205 0.66 8.80 7.18
CA LYS A 205 -0.61 9.55 7.33
C LYS A 205 -1.42 9.03 8.52
N PHE A 206 -1.28 7.76 8.79
CA PHE A 206 -1.79 7.06 9.97
C PHE A 206 -0.96 5.78 10.20
N TRP A 207 -0.91 5.31 11.44
CA TRP A 207 -0.18 4.11 11.80
C TRP A 207 -1.03 2.85 11.63
N ILE A 208 -2.29 2.91 12.03
CA ILE A 208 -3.21 1.75 12.07
C ILE A 208 -4.41 1.97 11.15
N ALA A 209 -5.12 3.09 11.29
CA ALA A 209 -6.33 3.36 10.52
C ALA A 209 -6.57 4.86 10.33
N PRO A 210 -7.13 5.29 9.19
CA PRO A 210 -7.48 6.69 8.98
C PRO A 210 -8.56 7.11 9.98
N ILE A 211 -8.40 8.28 10.59
CA ILE A 211 -9.42 8.88 11.46
C ILE A 211 -10.45 9.55 10.56
N PRO A 212 -11.73 9.14 10.62
CA PRO A 212 -12.78 9.78 9.84
C PRO A 212 -12.89 11.28 10.16
N PRO A 213 -13.15 12.13 9.17
CA PRO A 213 -13.41 13.53 9.42
C PRO A 213 -14.67 13.69 10.31
N PRO A 214 -14.77 14.78 11.08
CA PRO A 214 -16.00 15.09 11.83
C PRO A 214 -17.21 15.11 10.89
N PRO A 215 -18.39 14.67 11.35
CA PRO A 215 -19.60 14.75 10.55
C PRO A 215 -19.85 16.20 10.14
N GLU A 216 -20.12 16.42 8.85
CA GLU A 216 -20.45 17.77 8.37
C GLU A 216 -21.72 18.27 9.08
N PRO A 217 -21.76 19.55 9.51
CA PRO A 217 -22.97 20.16 10.07
C PRO A 217 -24.13 19.99 9.09
N GLN A 218 -25.25 19.47 9.57
CA GLN A 218 -26.45 19.18 8.75
C GLN A 218 -26.98 20.37 7.95
N SER A 219 -26.62 21.60 8.33
CA SER A 219 -26.98 22.83 7.62
C SER A 219 -26.46 22.91 6.17
N LYS A 220 -25.37 22.19 5.85
CA LYS A 220 -24.84 22.17 4.47
C LYS A 220 -25.51 21.13 3.58
N GLN A 221 -26.09 20.08 4.14
CA GLN A 221 -26.80 19.04 3.36
C GLN A 221 -28.13 19.54 2.78
N HIS A 222 -28.82 20.49 3.44
CA HIS A 222 -30.07 21.04 2.94
C HIS A 222 -29.87 22.03 1.77
N ARG A 223 -28.71 22.69 1.66
CA ARG A 223 -28.44 23.64 0.55
C ARG A 223 -28.22 22.96 -0.81
N HIS A 224 -27.80 21.69 -0.84
CA HIS A 224 -27.62 20.95 -2.09
C HIS A 224 -28.86 20.17 -2.55
N ARG A 225 -29.95 20.16 -1.74
CA ARG A 225 -31.20 19.45 -2.05
C ARG A 225 -32.34 20.35 -2.49
N THR A 226 -32.19 21.65 -2.53
CA THR A 226 -33.18 22.51 -3.20
C THR A 226 -32.98 22.37 -4.70
N PRO A 227 -33.95 21.79 -5.43
CA PRO A 227 -33.90 21.83 -6.89
C PRO A 227 -33.86 23.31 -7.33
N PRO A 228 -33.21 23.61 -8.44
CA PRO A 228 -33.29 24.97 -9.00
C PRO A 228 -34.76 25.34 -9.16
N PRO A 229 -35.13 26.62 -8.90
CA PRO A 229 -36.51 27.06 -9.14
C PRO A 229 -36.89 26.71 -10.58
N GLU A 230 -37.99 25.99 -10.72
CA GLU A 230 -38.59 25.72 -12.03
C GLU A 230 -38.75 27.05 -12.75
N THR A 231 -37.93 27.28 -13.75
CA THR A 231 -38.13 28.36 -14.69
C THR A 231 -39.42 28.09 -15.41
N SER A 232 -40.44 28.89 -15.09
CA SER A 232 -41.71 28.93 -15.79
C SER A 232 -41.48 28.80 -17.29
N GLU A 233 -42.07 27.76 -17.87
CA GLU A 233 -42.08 27.52 -19.31
C GLU A 233 -42.51 28.79 -20.06
N HIS A 234 -41.56 29.40 -20.67
CA HIS A 234 -41.85 30.36 -21.71
C HIS A 234 -42.23 29.57 -22.98
N SER A 235 -43.52 29.60 -23.32
CA SER A 235 -44.13 29.02 -24.53
C SER A 235 -43.22 29.27 -25.75
N GLN A 236 -42.63 28.22 -26.27
CA GLN A 236 -41.94 28.28 -27.57
C GLN A 236 -43.00 28.37 -28.68
N PRO A 237 -42.86 29.28 -29.66
CA PRO A 237 -43.70 29.30 -30.85
C PRO A 237 -43.46 28.04 -31.70
N PRO A 238 -44.47 27.57 -32.47
CA PRO A 238 -44.39 26.34 -33.24
C PRO A 238 -43.33 26.41 -34.34
N ARG A 239 -42.45 25.42 -34.42
CA ARG A 239 -41.45 25.27 -35.46
C ARG A 239 -42.15 25.07 -36.83
N PRO A 240 -41.67 25.71 -37.92
CA PRO A 240 -42.12 25.46 -39.26
C PRO A 240 -41.75 24.03 -39.70
N ARG A 241 -42.69 23.34 -40.36
CA ARG A 241 -42.50 22.00 -40.94
C ARG A 241 -41.47 22.11 -42.09
N SER A 242 -40.42 21.29 -42.02
CA SER A 242 -39.50 21.08 -43.14
C SER A 242 -40.19 20.31 -44.27
N PRO A 243 -39.92 20.61 -45.56
CA PRO A 243 -40.49 19.87 -46.69
C PRO A 243 -39.91 18.46 -46.78
N GLU A 244 -40.75 17.49 -47.11
CA GLU A 244 -40.40 16.10 -47.46
C GLU A 244 -39.46 16.11 -48.67
N LEU A 245 -38.29 15.51 -48.50
CA LEU A 245 -37.46 15.04 -49.60
C LEU A 245 -37.93 13.63 -49.96
N ARG A 246 -38.88 13.53 -50.88
CA ARG A 246 -39.08 12.38 -51.78
C ARG A 246 -38.12 12.52 -52.94
N ASP A 247 -37.68 11.35 -53.40
CA ASP A 247 -36.95 11.09 -54.64
C ASP A 247 -35.43 11.38 -54.63
N LEU A 248 -34.71 10.27 -54.50
CA LEU A 248 -33.59 9.87 -55.34
C LEU A 248 -33.19 8.41 -54.99
N GLN A 249 -34.04 7.46 -55.48
CA GLN A 249 -33.57 6.15 -55.90
C GLN A 249 -33.49 6.18 -57.42
N SER A 250 -32.26 6.02 -57.92
CA SER A 250 -31.86 5.51 -59.26
C SER A 250 -30.61 6.23 -59.76
N VAL A 251 -29.50 5.63 -59.63
CA VAL A 251 -28.52 5.14 -60.61
C VAL A 251 -27.42 4.41 -59.87
#